data_5d6ec4ba1fdd84a0f1da2fd69445300c
#
_entry.id   5d6ec4ba1fdd84a0f1da2fd69445300c
#
_cell.length_a   1.000
_cell.length_b   1.000
_cell.length_c   1.000
_cell.angle_alpha   90.00
_cell.angle_beta   90.00
_cell.angle_gamma   90.00
#
_symmetry.space_group_name_H-M   'P 1'
#
loop_
_entity.id
_entity.type
_entity.pdbx_description
1 polymer ?
#
loop_
_entity_poly.entity_id
_entity_poly.type
_entity_poly.pdbx_seq_one_letter_code
_entity_poly.pdbx_strand_id
1 'polypeptide(L)'
;MKIIIPKTELSEALCSLSRIACVANPILPATRLVRIQADAKKQSVVLSAGDLDQALQFTLPNAKADADLDVAVSCAELKNAVNGCGRTGELTFIVQADELTVFNNELQLGILTLAPQSDAYPFPEIPKNPSQIILPTNFTSFLANAQACTCDDPSRKILHGISISPDGVTATNGQHLFHVPLPLSGLPSELILEFNRVLLSIRQRWLSLATWKASEQSTFIAIRGENFLYITKNVDGKFPNWRQVVPDDTRLDCAIALPETDRNVLKNFLGLVEKKISEHVELTVEASRLKVVDATGRTVYLNNAEVKGGLLPCTTNVKADFLLKAIKFGHDTLRMSTRDDCAMIATGGAGFYVFMGCVRKKAAEPDVAVEAEAIPQPEEQDVTATAVATASSPIPQPAKEETTPKAPQAQPAASPANVPQTTPKTRKETSTMQNIAMIPRLPAP
;
A
#
# COMPACT_ATOMS: atom_id res chain seq x y z
N MET A 1 -12.49 38.03 8.46
CA MET A 1 -11.18 37.36 8.48
C MET A 1 -10.86 36.87 7.09
N LYS A 2 -9.69 37.17 6.55
CA LYS A 2 -9.33 36.84 5.17
C LYS A 2 -8.04 36.03 5.12
N ILE A 3 -8.05 34.94 4.35
CA ILE A 3 -6.84 34.13 4.08
C ILE A 3 -6.70 34.03 2.56
N ILE A 4 -5.51 34.22 2.05
CA ILE A 4 -5.18 34.07 0.63
C ILE A 4 -4.25 32.87 0.48
N ILE A 5 -4.61 31.91 -0.36
CA ILE A 5 -3.90 30.65 -0.52
C ILE A 5 -3.67 30.39 -2.02
N PRO A 6 -2.42 30.10 -2.46
CA PRO A 6 -2.16 29.62 -3.81
C PRO A 6 -2.92 28.29 -4.05
N LYS A 7 -3.71 28.23 -5.12
CA LYS A 7 -4.53 27.07 -5.42
C LYS A 7 -3.73 25.78 -5.59
N THR A 8 -2.56 25.88 -6.18
CA THR A 8 -1.67 24.72 -6.41
C THR A 8 -1.28 24.04 -5.10
N GLU A 9 -0.87 24.85 -4.10
CA GLU A 9 -0.49 24.35 -2.77
C GLU A 9 -1.69 23.72 -2.04
N LEU A 10 -2.82 24.42 -2.06
CA LEU A 10 -4.05 23.91 -1.44
C LEU A 10 -4.53 22.62 -2.10
N SER A 11 -4.47 22.53 -3.43
CA SER A 11 -4.89 21.33 -4.16
C SER A 11 -3.99 20.12 -3.87
N GLU A 12 -2.67 20.34 -3.74
CA GLU A 12 -1.72 19.30 -3.35
C GLU A 12 -1.99 18.82 -1.92
N ALA A 13 -2.16 19.73 -0.98
CA ALA A 13 -2.49 19.40 0.40
C ALA A 13 -3.82 18.62 0.50
N LEU A 14 -4.89 19.12 -0.16
CA LEU A 14 -6.20 18.47 -0.15
C LEU A 14 -6.21 17.11 -0.87
N CYS A 15 -5.39 16.92 -1.90
CA CYS A 15 -5.23 15.62 -2.55
C CYS A 15 -4.75 14.56 -1.55
N SER A 16 -3.84 14.92 -0.69
CA SER A 16 -3.28 14.02 0.33
C SER A 16 -4.19 13.90 1.56
N LEU A 17 -4.69 15.02 2.10
CA LEU A 17 -5.58 15.05 3.26
C LEU A 17 -6.90 14.30 2.99
N SER A 18 -7.44 14.39 1.78
CA SER A 18 -8.68 13.69 1.41
C SER A 18 -8.54 12.16 1.42
N ARG A 19 -7.34 11.62 1.38
CA ARG A 19 -7.11 10.18 1.49
C ARG A 19 -7.27 9.66 2.92
N ILE A 20 -7.18 10.56 3.90
CA ILE A 20 -7.46 10.30 5.30
C ILE A 20 -8.90 10.71 5.62
N ALA A 21 -9.27 11.96 5.28
CA ALA A 21 -10.52 12.56 5.73
C ALA A 21 -11.75 12.28 4.85
N CYS A 22 -11.59 11.73 3.63
CA CYS A 22 -12.72 11.39 2.74
C CYS A 22 -12.88 9.87 2.58
N VAL A 23 -12.68 9.10 3.64
CA VAL A 23 -12.91 7.65 3.63
C VAL A 23 -14.43 7.39 3.69
N ALA A 24 -14.89 6.42 2.91
CA ALA A 24 -16.28 5.97 2.98
C ALA A 24 -16.54 5.32 4.35
N ASN A 25 -17.64 5.71 5.01
CA ASN A 25 -18.06 5.17 6.31
C ASN A 25 -17.02 5.32 7.44
N PRO A 26 -16.59 6.54 7.78
CA PRO A 26 -15.67 6.74 8.89
C PRO A 26 -16.33 6.35 10.22
N ILE A 27 -15.56 5.78 11.12
CA ILE A 27 -15.99 5.36 12.45
C ILE A 27 -16.37 6.58 13.30
N LEU A 28 -15.65 7.68 13.13
CA LEU A 28 -15.84 8.92 13.88
C LEU A 28 -16.15 10.09 12.93
N PRO A 29 -17.15 10.93 13.19
CA PRO A 29 -17.43 12.14 12.41
C PRO A 29 -16.22 13.10 12.33
N ALA A 30 -15.45 13.22 13.41
CA ALA A 30 -14.25 14.05 13.51
C ALA A 30 -13.22 13.78 12.40
N THR A 31 -13.13 12.53 11.93
CA THR A 31 -12.17 12.14 10.87
C THR A 31 -12.55 12.64 9.48
N ARG A 32 -13.75 13.21 9.30
CA ARG A 32 -14.16 13.85 8.04
C ARG A 32 -13.74 15.31 7.92
N LEU A 33 -13.23 15.88 9.00
CA LEU A 33 -12.91 17.29 9.08
C LEU A 33 -11.43 17.52 8.75
N VAL A 34 -11.18 18.66 8.12
CA VAL A 34 -9.86 19.26 7.98
C VAL A 34 -9.83 20.48 8.89
N ARG A 35 -8.86 20.52 9.80
CA ARG A 35 -8.58 21.67 10.64
C ARG A 35 -7.72 22.65 9.88
N ILE A 36 -8.10 23.91 9.90
CA ILE A 36 -7.41 25.05 9.29
C ILE A 36 -6.91 25.94 10.39
N GLN A 37 -5.59 26.09 10.50
CA GLN A 37 -4.95 26.97 11.46
C GLN A 37 -4.17 28.03 10.70
N ALA A 38 -4.41 29.30 11.00
CA ALA A 38 -3.66 30.43 10.46
C ALA A 38 -3.01 31.22 11.59
N ASP A 39 -1.76 31.61 11.39
CA ASP A 39 -0.97 32.48 12.27
C ASP A 39 -0.60 33.73 11.49
N ALA A 40 -1.27 34.84 11.80
CA ALA A 40 -1.07 36.13 11.12
C ALA A 40 0.33 36.70 11.34
N LYS A 41 0.96 36.40 12.49
CA LYS A 41 2.32 36.90 12.79
C LYS A 41 3.38 36.15 11.97
N LYS A 42 3.21 34.84 11.83
CA LYS A 42 4.13 34.00 11.06
C LYS A 42 3.80 33.95 9.57
N GLN A 43 2.65 34.52 9.18
CA GLN A 43 2.12 34.40 7.81
C GLN A 43 2.13 32.95 7.32
N SER A 44 1.60 32.04 8.16
CA SER A 44 1.55 30.62 7.87
C SER A 44 0.14 30.09 8.02
N VAL A 45 -0.24 29.20 7.11
CA VAL A 45 -1.50 28.45 7.17
C VAL A 45 -1.17 26.97 7.22
N VAL A 46 -1.79 26.28 8.15
CA VAL A 46 -1.58 24.85 8.39
C VAL A 46 -2.92 24.13 8.24
N LEU A 47 -2.92 23.10 7.41
CA LEU A 47 -4.06 22.19 7.26
C LEU A 47 -3.72 20.85 7.89
N SER A 48 -4.61 20.30 8.70
CA SER A 48 -4.41 18.97 9.29
C SER A 48 -5.66 18.12 9.26
N ALA A 49 -5.47 16.82 9.13
CA ALA A 49 -6.51 15.81 9.25
C ALA A 49 -5.92 14.53 9.84
N GLY A 50 -6.74 13.72 10.49
CA GLY A 50 -6.30 12.47 11.07
C GLY A 50 -7.46 11.51 11.30
N ASP A 51 -7.09 10.28 11.56
CA ASP A 51 -7.96 9.22 12.04
C ASP A 51 -7.31 8.49 13.23
N LEU A 52 -7.82 7.33 13.63
CA LEU A 52 -7.35 6.59 14.80
C LEU A 52 -5.89 6.10 14.68
N ASP A 53 -5.40 5.92 13.45
CA ASP A 53 -4.12 5.26 13.17
C ASP A 53 -3.10 6.19 12.50
N GLN A 54 -3.56 7.31 11.91
CA GLN A 54 -2.71 8.20 11.15
C GLN A 54 -3.17 9.66 11.20
N ALA A 55 -2.23 10.57 11.01
CA ALA A 55 -2.48 12.01 10.92
C ALA A 55 -1.55 12.65 9.90
N LEU A 56 -2.03 13.67 9.21
CA LEU A 56 -1.29 14.40 8.19
C LEU A 56 -1.49 15.89 8.38
N GLN A 57 -0.40 16.63 8.32
CA GLN A 57 -0.36 18.08 8.42
C GLN A 57 0.40 18.66 7.23
N PHE A 58 -0.14 19.70 6.62
CA PHE A 58 0.54 20.51 5.61
C PHE A 58 0.66 21.95 6.06
N THR A 59 1.85 22.51 5.91
CA THR A 59 2.10 23.94 6.02
C THR A 59 2.11 24.53 4.62
N LEU A 60 1.32 25.56 4.40
CA LEU A 60 1.22 26.27 3.11
C LEU A 60 2.14 27.50 3.17
N PRO A 61 3.34 27.45 2.55
CA PRO A 61 4.37 28.46 2.77
C PRO A 61 4.05 29.82 2.15
N ASN A 62 3.25 29.86 1.09
CA ASN A 62 2.89 31.09 0.39
C ASN A 62 1.48 31.58 0.71
N ALA A 63 0.81 30.96 1.69
CA ALA A 63 -0.48 31.43 2.16
C ALA A 63 -0.30 32.65 3.08
N LYS A 64 -1.26 33.59 3.03
CA LYS A 64 -1.28 34.83 3.83
C LYS A 64 -2.56 34.90 4.64
N ALA A 65 -2.45 35.30 5.89
CA ALA A 65 -3.59 35.48 6.78
C ALA A 65 -3.58 36.89 7.41
N ASP A 66 -4.73 37.54 7.50
CA ASP A 66 -4.89 38.86 8.13
C ASP A 66 -5.09 38.77 9.66
N ALA A 67 -5.51 37.60 10.15
CA ALA A 67 -5.71 37.33 11.58
C ALA A 67 -5.51 35.84 11.90
N ASP A 68 -5.35 35.54 13.20
CA ASP A 68 -5.24 34.17 13.70
C ASP A 68 -6.59 33.44 13.55
N LEU A 69 -6.55 32.20 13.07
CA LEU A 69 -7.71 31.34 12.88
C LEU A 69 -7.42 29.92 13.35
N ASP A 70 -8.44 29.28 13.93
CA ASP A 70 -8.40 27.86 14.24
C ASP A 70 -9.82 27.28 14.14
N VAL A 71 -10.14 26.67 13.00
CA VAL A 71 -11.46 26.14 12.68
C VAL A 71 -11.34 24.80 11.97
N ALA A 72 -12.45 24.09 11.88
CA ALA A 72 -12.56 22.85 11.13
C ALA A 72 -13.67 22.93 10.07
N VAL A 73 -13.46 22.26 8.94
CA VAL A 73 -14.45 22.19 7.85
C VAL A 73 -14.50 20.77 7.27
N SER A 74 -15.62 20.44 6.64
CA SER A 74 -15.74 19.19 5.88
C SER A 74 -14.70 19.13 4.76
N CYS A 75 -13.85 18.08 4.78
CA CYS A 75 -12.84 17.86 3.75
C CYS A 75 -13.45 17.71 2.35
N ALA A 76 -14.57 17.00 2.26
CA ALA A 76 -15.25 16.75 0.98
C ALA A 76 -15.82 18.05 0.39
N GLU A 77 -16.46 18.88 1.21
CA GLU A 77 -17.02 20.17 0.79
C GLU A 77 -15.90 21.14 0.36
N LEU A 78 -14.86 21.26 1.17
CA LEU A 78 -13.70 22.11 0.84
C LEU A 78 -13.05 21.66 -0.49
N LYS A 79 -12.86 20.36 -0.67
CA LYS A 79 -12.31 19.82 -1.92
C LYS A 79 -13.21 20.10 -3.12
N ASN A 80 -14.51 19.97 -2.96
CA ASN A 80 -15.49 20.25 -4.02
C ASN A 80 -15.47 21.74 -4.40
N ALA A 81 -15.47 22.64 -3.42
CA ALA A 81 -15.37 24.08 -3.65
C ALA A 81 -14.07 24.43 -4.40
N VAL A 82 -12.93 23.89 -4.00
CA VAL A 82 -11.63 24.14 -4.64
C VAL A 82 -11.55 23.54 -6.05
N ASN A 83 -12.16 22.40 -6.31
CA ASN A 83 -12.18 21.76 -7.63
C ASN A 83 -13.06 22.51 -8.64
N GLY A 84 -14.01 23.32 -8.19
CA GLY A 84 -14.91 24.13 -9.04
C GLY A 84 -14.23 25.26 -9.79
N CYS A 85 -12.95 25.56 -9.53
CA CYS A 85 -12.22 26.63 -10.18
C CYS A 85 -11.10 26.14 -11.13
N GLY A 86 -10.56 27.05 -11.98
CA GLY A 86 -9.46 26.77 -12.90
C GLY A 86 -8.21 26.18 -12.20
N ARG A 87 -7.22 25.75 -12.96
CA ARG A 87 -6.04 25.02 -12.42
C ARG A 87 -5.06 25.88 -11.63
N THR A 88 -5.01 27.18 -11.88
CA THR A 88 -4.04 28.13 -11.30
C THR A 88 -4.75 29.32 -10.69
N GLY A 89 -4.06 30.10 -9.87
CA GLY A 89 -4.55 31.32 -9.24
C GLY A 89 -4.49 31.27 -7.72
N GLU A 90 -4.95 32.33 -7.11
CA GLU A 90 -5.10 32.46 -5.66
C GLU A 90 -6.55 32.27 -5.25
N LEU A 91 -6.77 31.57 -4.16
CA LEU A 91 -8.06 31.43 -3.52
C LEU A 91 -8.11 32.34 -2.31
N THR A 92 -9.26 33.01 -2.13
CA THR A 92 -9.53 33.81 -0.95
C THR A 92 -10.54 33.11 -0.08
N PHE A 93 -10.20 32.86 1.17
CA PHE A 93 -11.10 32.36 2.19
C PHE A 93 -11.55 33.52 3.05
N ILE A 94 -12.85 33.71 3.19
CA ILE A 94 -13.44 34.70 4.07
C ILE A 94 -14.23 33.97 5.16
N VAL A 95 -13.80 34.19 6.39
CA VAL A 95 -14.45 33.62 7.58
C VAL A 95 -15.30 34.69 8.24
N GLN A 96 -16.62 34.44 8.35
CA GLN A 96 -17.60 35.30 8.99
C GLN A 96 -18.57 34.45 9.81
N ALA A 97 -18.70 34.75 11.09
CA ALA A 97 -19.47 33.94 12.03
C ALA A 97 -19.11 32.45 11.92
N ASP A 98 -20.06 31.62 11.59
CA ASP A 98 -19.92 30.15 11.50
C ASP A 98 -19.76 29.65 10.06
N GLU A 99 -19.34 30.53 9.14
CA GLU A 99 -19.21 30.20 7.72
C GLU A 99 -17.83 30.54 7.16
N LEU A 100 -17.32 29.67 6.32
CA LEU A 100 -16.15 29.88 5.47
C LEU A 100 -16.62 30.01 4.03
N THR A 101 -16.47 31.18 3.44
CA THR A 101 -16.75 31.39 2.02
C THR A 101 -15.45 31.32 1.22
N VAL A 102 -15.44 30.53 0.16
CA VAL A 102 -14.29 30.35 -0.76
C VAL A 102 -14.53 31.13 -2.03
N PHE A 103 -13.59 31.99 -2.39
CA PHE A 103 -13.61 32.79 -3.62
C PHE A 103 -12.39 32.48 -4.52
N ASN A 104 -12.60 32.53 -5.82
CA ASN A 104 -11.55 32.67 -6.82
C ASN A 104 -11.71 34.01 -7.53
N ASN A 105 -10.87 34.99 -7.19
CA ASN A 105 -11.06 36.39 -7.51
C ASN A 105 -12.43 36.86 -6.96
N GLU A 106 -13.34 37.30 -7.84
CA GLU A 106 -14.69 37.75 -7.47
C GLU A 106 -15.74 36.64 -7.48
N LEU A 107 -15.39 35.44 -8.01
CA LEU A 107 -16.31 34.33 -8.12
C LEU A 107 -16.36 33.54 -6.82
N GLN A 108 -17.54 33.51 -6.21
CA GLN A 108 -17.81 32.64 -5.06
C GLN A 108 -17.91 31.17 -5.51
N LEU A 109 -17.09 30.32 -4.93
CA LEU A 109 -17.03 28.89 -5.26
C LEU A 109 -17.89 28.03 -4.32
N GLY A 110 -18.03 28.46 -3.08
CA GLY A 110 -18.81 27.72 -2.08
C GLY A 110 -18.83 28.42 -0.73
N ILE A 111 -19.83 28.06 0.06
CA ILE A 111 -19.96 28.41 1.47
C ILE A 111 -19.92 27.12 2.26
N LEU A 112 -19.05 27.04 3.25
CA LEU A 112 -18.88 25.88 4.12
C LEU A 112 -19.23 26.25 5.56
N THR A 113 -19.96 25.39 6.23
CA THR A 113 -20.23 25.55 7.67
C THR A 113 -18.96 25.23 8.46
N LEU A 114 -18.60 26.10 9.38
CA LEU A 114 -17.50 25.86 10.29
C LEU A 114 -17.92 24.93 11.42
N ALA A 115 -17.03 24.02 11.76
CA ALA A 115 -17.09 23.25 12.99
C ALA A 115 -16.06 23.78 13.99
N PRO A 116 -16.35 23.71 15.31
CA PRO A 116 -15.33 24.02 16.33
C PRO A 116 -14.09 23.17 16.13
N GLN A 117 -12.93 23.74 16.45
CA GLN A 117 -11.65 23.00 16.35
C GLN A 117 -11.66 21.71 17.19
N SER A 118 -12.41 21.70 18.30
CA SER A 118 -12.58 20.54 19.20
C SER A 118 -13.24 19.34 18.51
N ASP A 119 -13.98 19.58 17.43
CA ASP A 119 -14.68 18.54 16.69
C ASP A 119 -13.80 17.86 15.66
N ALA A 120 -12.66 18.48 15.30
CA ALA A 120 -11.66 17.85 14.46
C ALA A 120 -10.86 16.80 15.23
N TYR A 121 -10.38 15.77 14.52
CA TYR A 121 -9.54 14.76 15.13
C TYR A 121 -8.25 15.40 15.69
N PRO A 122 -7.89 15.12 16.97
CA PRO A 122 -6.72 15.73 17.58
C PRO A 122 -5.45 15.25 16.90
N PHE A 123 -4.57 16.21 16.52
CA PHE A 123 -3.29 15.86 15.94
C PHE A 123 -2.35 15.29 17.01
N PRO A 124 -1.67 14.15 16.77
CA PRO A 124 -0.80 13.54 17.77
C PRO A 124 0.35 14.44 18.20
N GLU A 125 0.63 14.49 19.50
CA GLU A 125 1.77 15.23 20.05
C GLU A 125 3.09 14.54 19.71
N ILE A 126 4.04 15.31 19.19
CA ILE A 126 5.39 14.83 18.90
C ILE A 126 6.31 15.21 20.07
N PRO A 127 7.18 14.30 20.53
CA PRO A 127 8.20 14.63 21.54
C PRO A 127 9.07 15.81 21.08
N LYS A 128 9.57 16.61 22.03
CA LYS A 128 10.37 17.80 21.73
C LYS A 128 11.64 17.51 20.93
N ASN A 129 12.27 16.35 21.13
CA ASN A 129 13.51 15.94 20.45
C ASN A 129 13.44 14.46 20.03
N PRO A 130 12.65 14.09 19.01
CA PRO A 130 12.66 12.73 18.51
C PRO A 130 13.98 12.48 17.77
N SER A 131 14.54 11.27 17.91
CA SER A 131 15.66 10.85 17.07
C SER A 131 15.21 10.88 15.61
N GLN A 132 15.93 11.62 14.77
CA GLN A 132 15.59 11.76 13.34
C GLN A 132 16.62 11.07 12.48
N ILE A 133 16.14 10.33 11.50
CA ILE A 133 16.94 9.66 10.47
C ILE A 133 16.65 10.35 9.15
N ILE A 134 17.68 10.82 8.47
CA ILE A 134 17.54 11.40 7.12
C ILE A 134 17.35 10.26 6.13
N LEU A 135 16.30 10.36 5.33
CA LEU A 135 15.96 9.38 4.31
C LEU A 135 16.56 9.79 2.95
N PRO A 136 16.95 8.81 2.11
CA PRO A 136 17.45 9.12 0.77
C PRO A 136 16.39 9.75 -0.12
N THR A 137 16.79 10.57 -1.09
CA THR A 137 15.90 11.34 -1.97
C THR A 137 14.91 10.50 -2.79
N ASN A 138 15.27 9.25 -3.06
CA ASN A 138 14.45 8.27 -3.79
C ASN A 138 13.61 7.36 -2.88
N PHE A 139 13.56 7.63 -1.57
CA PHE A 139 12.83 6.81 -0.60
C PHE A 139 11.34 6.64 -0.94
N THR A 140 10.69 7.72 -1.45
CA THR A 140 9.29 7.64 -1.89
C THR A 140 9.09 6.67 -3.05
N SER A 141 10.05 6.57 -3.97
CA SER A 141 10.01 5.59 -5.07
C SER A 141 10.16 4.17 -4.54
N PHE A 142 11.01 3.97 -3.54
CA PHE A 142 11.16 2.66 -2.89
C PHE A 142 9.88 2.25 -2.15
N LEU A 143 9.25 3.19 -1.43
CA LEU A 143 7.95 2.93 -0.82
C LEU A 143 6.88 2.58 -1.86
N ALA A 144 6.87 3.25 -3.02
CA ALA A 144 5.92 2.97 -4.10
C ALA A 144 6.09 1.54 -4.66
N ASN A 145 7.35 1.12 -4.87
CA ASN A 145 7.66 -0.24 -5.34
C ASN A 145 7.33 -1.29 -4.27
N ALA A 146 7.71 -1.04 -3.01
CA ALA A 146 7.38 -1.89 -1.88
C ALA A 146 5.88 -2.08 -1.73
N GLN A 147 5.12 -0.97 -1.82
CA GLN A 147 3.67 -0.97 -1.75
C GLN A 147 3.01 -1.86 -2.83
N ALA A 148 3.54 -1.86 -4.05
CA ALA A 148 3.02 -2.73 -5.10
C ALA A 148 3.22 -4.23 -4.78
N CYS A 149 3.97 -4.54 -3.72
CA CYS A 149 4.25 -5.90 -3.26
C CYS A 149 3.58 -6.25 -1.93
N THR A 150 2.85 -5.34 -1.29
CA THR A 150 2.07 -5.65 -0.08
C THR A 150 0.85 -6.53 -0.39
N CYS A 151 0.29 -7.14 0.65
CA CYS A 151 -0.95 -7.90 0.55
C CYS A 151 -2.15 -6.96 0.47
N ASP A 152 -3.08 -7.21 -0.44
CA ASP A 152 -4.32 -6.42 -0.54
C ASP A 152 -5.35 -6.77 0.55
N ASP A 153 -5.17 -7.91 1.26
CA ASP A 153 -6.06 -8.36 2.31
C ASP A 153 -5.76 -7.64 3.64
N PRO A 154 -6.66 -6.76 4.13
CA PRO A 154 -6.45 -6.03 5.38
C PRO A 154 -6.41 -6.92 6.63
N SER A 155 -6.94 -8.16 6.56
CA SER A 155 -6.88 -9.11 7.68
C SER A 155 -5.44 -9.56 7.98
N ARG A 156 -4.57 -9.51 6.97
CA ARG A 156 -3.14 -9.84 7.06
C ARG A 156 -2.31 -8.59 7.33
N LYS A 157 -2.60 -7.87 8.41
CA LYS A 157 -2.05 -6.55 8.75
C LYS A 157 -0.54 -6.42 8.55
N ILE A 158 0.24 -7.42 8.97
CA ILE A 158 1.71 -7.40 8.86
C ILE A 158 2.14 -7.38 7.39
N LEU A 159 1.52 -8.20 6.53
CA LEU A 159 1.84 -8.27 5.10
C LEU A 159 1.18 -7.15 4.28
N HIS A 160 0.15 -6.51 4.83
CA HIS A 160 -0.45 -5.29 4.28
C HIS A 160 0.48 -4.08 4.49
N GLY A 161 1.41 -4.16 5.47
CA GLY A 161 2.41 -3.14 5.76
C GLY A 161 3.73 -3.34 5.01
N ILE A 162 4.55 -2.30 5.08
CA ILE A 162 5.91 -2.24 4.55
C ILE A 162 6.87 -2.30 5.73
N SER A 163 7.78 -3.28 5.76
CA SER A 163 8.85 -3.34 6.76
C SER A 163 9.94 -2.33 6.43
N ILE A 164 10.27 -1.50 7.40
CA ILE A 164 11.42 -0.58 7.38
C ILE A 164 12.34 -1.03 8.52
N SER A 165 13.52 -1.53 8.15
CA SER A 165 14.49 -2.07 9.08
C SER A 165 15.85 -1.40 8.91
N PRO A 166 16.83 -1.60 9.82
CA PRO A 166 18.19 -1.11 9.63
C PRO A 166 18.84 -1.57 8.33
N ASP A 167 18.39 -2.70 7.78
CA ASP A 167 18.90 -3.27 6.52
C ASP A 167 18.23 -2.70 5.27
N GLY A 168 17.08 -2.07 5.41
CA GLY A 168 16.35 -1.50 4.28
C GLY A 168 14.82 -1.56 4.35
N VAL A 169 14.22 -1.49 3.18
CA VAL A 169 12.76 -1.51 2.98
C VAL A 169 12.36 -2.82 2.32
N THR A 170 11.40 -3.52 2.91
CA THR A 170 10.91 -4.81 2.41
C THR A 170 9.39 -4.87 2.40
N ALA A 171 8.82 -5.48 1.37
CA ALA A 171 7.39 -5.79 1.32
C ALA A 171 7.15 -7.13 0.60
N THR A 172 6.13 -7.86 1.03
CA THR A 172 5.73 -9.14 0.44
C THR A 172 4.26 -9.42 0.69
N ASN A 173 3.61 -10.12 -0.24
CA ASN A 173 2.27 -10.67 -0.05
C ASN A 173 2.27 -12.21 0.12
N GLY A 174 3.47 -12.82 0.20
CA GLY A 174 3.69 -14.27 0.26
C GLY A 174 3.90 -14.94 -1.10
N GLN A 175 3.63 -14.28 -2.23
CA GLN A 175 3.86 -14.80 -3.58
C GLN A 175 5.05 -14.12 -4.28
N HIS A 176 5.32 -12.88 -3.92
CA HIS A 176 6.46 -12.11 -4.39
C HIS A 176 6.96 -11.17 -3.30
N LEU A 177 8.18 -10.70 -3.43
CA LEU A 177 8.89 -9.89 -2.45
C LEU A 177 9.73 -8.83 -3.15
N PHE A 178 9.68 -7.60 -2.64
CA PHE A 178 10.57 -6.51 -3.01
C PHE A 178 11.44 -6.12 -1.83
N HIS A 179 12.73 -5.96 -2.05
CA HIS A 179 13.69 -5.50 -1.03
C HIS A 179 14.66 -4.49 -1.63
N VAL A 180 14.84 -3.38 -0.91
CA VAL A 180 15.89 -2.39 -1.19
C VAL A 180 16.80 -2.29 0.01
N PRO A 181 18.10 -2.64 -0.13
CA PRO A 181 19.07 -2.43 0.92
C PRO A 181 19.32 -0.94 1.10
N LEU A 182 18.99 -0.43 2.27
CA LEU A 182 19.21 0.95 2.68
C LEU A 182 19.76 0.92 4.11
N PRO A 183 21.01 1.36 4.34
CA PRO A 183 21.55 1.43 5.67
C PRO A 183 20.88 2.59 6.44
N LEU A 184 19.80 2.29 7.13
CA LEU A 184 19.08 3.25 7.99
C LEU A 184 19.69 3.24 9.39
N SER A 185 20.92 3.75 9.49
CA SER A 185 21.63 3.84 10.77
C SER A 185 20.88 4.75 11.74
N GLY A 186 20.66 4.25 12.95
CA GLY A 186 19.88 4.94 13.97
C GLY A 186 18.43 4.47 14.11
N LEU A 187 17.98 3.55 13.29
CA LEU A 187 16.69 2.88 13.48
C LEU A 187 16.84 1.82 14.60
N PRO A 188 16.12 1.96 15.74
CA PRO A 188 16.35 1.10 16.90
C PRO A 188 15.83 -0.34 16.70
N SER A 189 14.84 -0.52 15.82
CA SER A 189 14.19 -1.80 15.56
C SER A 189 13.48 -1.76 14.21
N GLU A 190 13.02 -2.92 13.77
CA GLU A 190 12.13 -3.04 12.62
C GLU A 190 10.80 -2.31 12.89
N LEU A 191 10.34 -1.57 11.91
CA LEU A 191 9.05 -0.89 11.89
C LEU A 191 8.21 -1.45 10.76
N ILE A 192 6.91 -1.56 10.97
CA ILE A 192 5.96 -1.97 9.95
C ILE A 192 5.01 -0.80 9.70
N LEU A 193 5.22 -0.15 8.56
CA LEU A 193 4.40 0.98 8.11
C LEU A 193 3.17 0.43 7.38
N GLU A 194 1.98 0.68 7.92
CA GLU A 194 0.75 0.31 7.23
C GLU A 194 0.66 1.01 5.88
N PHE A 195 0.19 0.24 4.89
CA PHE A 195 0.05 0.75 3.55
C PHE A 195 -0.90 1.94 3.50
N ASN A 196 -0.36 3.07 3.15
CA ASN A 196 -1.16 4.26 2.92
C ASN A 196 -0.73 5.01 1.65
N ARG A 197 -1.70 5.23 0.76
CA ARG A 197 -1.47 5.98 -0.48
C ARG A 197 -1.14 7.47 -0.25
N VAL A 198 -1.25 7.95 0.99
CA VAL A 198 -0.94 9.34 1.36
C VAL A 198 0.50 9.67 1.00
N LEU A 199 1.46 8.82 1.42
CA LEU A 199 2.88 9.05 1.17
C LEU A 199 3.24 9.10 -0.33
N LEU A 200 2.50 8.39 -1.17
CA LEU A 200 2.72 8.40 -2.62
C LEU A 200 2.23 9.68 -3.31
N SER A 201 1.37 10.44 -2.65
CA SER A 201 0.89 11.72 -3.18
C SER A 201 1.85 12.88 -2.89
N ILE A 202 2.82 12.66 -2.00
CA ILE A 202 3.75 13.70 -1.54
C ILE A 202 5.00 13.71 -2.43
N ARG A 203 5.23 14.83 -3.12
CA ARG A 203 6.33 15.00 -4.08
C ARG A 203 7.48 15.81 -3.47
N GLN A 204 7.98 15.40 -2.32
CA GLN A 204 9.10 16.10 -1.67
C GLN A 204 10.39 15.28 -1.72
N ARG A 205 11.52 15.97 -1.81
CA ARG A 205 12.85 15.34 -1.98
C ARG A 205 13.55 15.06 -0.67
N TRP A 206 13.31 15.90 0.34
CA TRP A 206 13.98 15.81 1.65
C TRP A 206 13.00 15.23 2.65
N LEU A 207 13.30 14.03 3.11
CA LEU A 207 12.48 13.33 4.09
C LEU A 207 13.32 12.97 5.31
N SER A 208 12.71 13.06 6.49
CA SER A 208 13.25 12.48 7.71
C SER A 208 12.21 11.56 8.34
N LEU A 209 12.69 10.51 8.98
CA LEU A 209 11.90 9.55 9.74
C LEU A 209 12.23 9.71 11.22
N ALA A 210 11.21 9.74 12.04
CA ALA A 210 11.35 9.74 13.48
C ALA A 210 10.39 8.70 14.09
N THR A 211 10.79 8.14 15.23
CA THR A 211 9.95 7.18 15.95
C THR A 211 9.95 7.51 17.44
N TRP A 212 8.82 7.25 18.08
CA TRP A 212 8.71 7.35 19.55
C TRP A 212 7.63 6.40 20.08
N LYS A 213 7.76 6.04 21.33
CA LYS A 213 6.73 5.31 22.07
C LYS A 213 5.75 6.31 22.68
N ALA A 214 4.48 6.19 22.34
CA ALA A 214 3.41 6.94 22.98
C ALA A 214 2.88 6.21 24.23
N SER A 215 2.98 4.86 24.24
CA SER A 215 2.69 4.00 25.39
C SER A 215 3.58 2.75 25.30
N GLU A 216 3.47 1.85 26.28
CA GLU A 216 4.17 0.56 26.22
C GLU A 216 3.79 -0.28 25.00
N GLN A 217 2.56 -0.09 24.51
CA GLN A 217 1.98 -0.88 23.41
C GLN A 217 1.92 -0.14 22.07
N SER A 218 2.25 1.16 22.04
CA SER A 218 2.07 1.97 20.82
C SER A 218 3.34 2.72 20.47
N THR A 219 3.91 2.38 19.32
CA THR A 219 5.00 3.13 18.70
C THR A 219 4.43 3.93 17.53
N PHE A 220 4.77 5.21 17.45
CA PHE A 220 4.45 6.06 16.32
C PHE A 220 5.65 6.24 15.42
N ILE A 221 5.35 6.39 14.14
CA ILE A 221 6.29 6.68 13.06
C ILE A 221 5.91 8.04 12.49
N ALA A 222 6.84 8.98 12.43
CA ALA A 222 6.66 10.24 11.72
C ALA A 222 7.56 10.30 10.49
N ILE A 223 7.00 10.69 9.37
CA ILE A 223 7.74 11.03 8.15
C ILE A 223 7.50 12.52 7.91
N ARG A 224 8.59 13.29 7.98
CA ARG A 224 8.57 14.74 7.83
C ARG A 224 9.26 15.13 6.53
N GLY A 225 8.63 16.01 5.77
CA GLY A 225 9.22 16.75 4.67
C GLY A 225 9.35 18.24 5.00
N GLU A 226 9.59 19.05 3.98
CA GLU A 226 9.71 20.50 4.14
C GLU A 226 8.39 21.13 4.62
N ASN A 227 7.29 20.77 3.97
CA ASN A 227 5.98 21.38 4.19
C ASN A 227 4.92 20.41 4.70
N PHE A 228 5.29 19.19 5.06
CA PHE A 228 4.34 18.23 5.60
C PHE A 228 4.92 17.43 6.76
N LEU A 229 4.00 16.88 7.53
CA LEU A 229 4.27 15.94 8.60
C LEU A 229 3.20 14.84 8.56
N TYR A 230 3.63 13.61 8.27
CA TYR A 230 2.78 12.43 8.34
C TYR A 230 3.16 11.60 9.55
N ILE A 231 2.16 11.22 10.35
CA ILE A 231 2.31 10.39 11.53
C ILE A 231 1.42 9.17 11.37
N THR A 232 1.92 8.00 11.70
CA THR A 232 1.14 6.75 11.72
C THR A 232 1.59 5.87 12.87
N LYS A 233 0.72 4.97 13.32
CA LYS A 233 1.08 3.91 14.25
C LYS A 233 1.92 2.85 13.54
N ASN A 234 2.91 2.33 14.26
CA ASN A 234 3.59 1.10 13.86
C ASN A 234 2.60 -0.08 13.97
N VAL A 235 2.58 -0.95 12.98
CA VAL A 235 1.79 -2.20 13.07
C VAL A 235 2.49 -3.15 14.04
N ASP A 236 1.75 -3.61 15.04
CA ASP A 236 2.28 -4.55 16.01
C ASP A 236 2.47 -5.93 15.39
N GLY A 237 3.63 -6.52 15.64
CA GLY A 237 4.00 -7.84 15.16
C GLY A 237 5.42 -7.90 14.64
N LYS A 238 5.79 -9.07 14.14
CA LYS A 238 7.10 -9.32 13.54
C LYS A 238 6.92 -9.61 12.05
N PHE A 239 7.63 -8.88 11.21
CA PHE A 239 7.63 -9.16 9.77
C PHE A 239 8.24 -10.55 9.49
N PRO A 240 7.73 -11.30 8.51
CA PRO A 240 8.25 -12.62 8.19
C PRO A 240 9.75 -12.58 7.84
N ASN A 241 10.47 -13.66 8.18
CA ASN A 241 11.87 -13.78 7.77
C ASN A 241 11.97 -14.00 6.24
N TRP A 242 11.91 -12.92 5.51
CA TRP A 242 11.91 -12.90 4.05
C TRP A 242 13.18 -13.46 3.42
N ARG A 243 14.32 -13.47 4.16
CA ARG A 243 15.60 -13.99 3.65
C ARG A 243 15.53 -15.47 3.31
N GLN A 244 14.64 -16.22 3.96
CA GLN A 244 14.47 -17.66 3.70
C GLN A 244 13.85 -17.99 2.34
N VAL A 245 13.15 -17.03 1.72
CA VAL A 245 12.51 -17.22 0.41
C VAL A 245 13.37 -16.71 -0.76
N VAL A 246 14.48 -16.04 -0.46
CA VAL A 246 15.45 -15.61 -1.47
C VAL A 246 16.30 -16.80 -1.87
N PRO A 247 16.28 -17.23 -3.14
CA PRO A 247 17.10 -18.36 -3.58
C PRO A 247 18.59 -18.04 -3.46
N ASP A 248 19.37 -19.03 -3.08
CA ASP A 248 20.83 -18.92 -3.11
C ASP A 248 21.34 -18.77 -4.55
N ASP A 249 22.39 -18.01 -4.72
CA ASP A 249 23.04 -17.77 -6.02
C ASP A 249 23.45 -19.06 -6.75
N THR A 250 23.79 -20.10 -5.98
CA THR A 250 24.16 -21.43 -6.50
C THR A 250 23.03 -22.17 -7.18
N ARG A 251 21.77 -21.81 -6.87
CA ARG A 251 20.57 -22.40 -7.48
C ARG A 251 20.14 -21.66 -8.76
N LEU A 252 20.61 -20.43 -8.94
CA LEU A 252 20.25 -19.56 -10.07
C LEU A 252 21.32 -19.70 -11.17
N ASP A 253 21.17 -20.72 -12.00
CA ASP A 253 22.16 -21.10 -13.01
C ASP A 253 22.02 -20.34 -14.34
N CYS A 254 20.94 -19.58 -14.52
CA CYS A 254 20.68 -18.79 -15.73
C CYS A 254 20.43 -17.31 -15.39
N ALA A 255 21.08 -16.41 -16.11
CA ALA A 255 20.88 -14.97 -16.03
C ALA A 255 20.51 -14.41 -17.42
N ILE A 256 19.47 -13.58 -17.47
CA ILE A 256 18.90 -12.98 -18.68
C ILE A 256 18.94 -11.46 -18.49
N ALA A 257 19.86 -10.79 -19.20
CA ALA A 257 19.90 -9.33 -19.22
C ALA A 257 19.00 -8.79 -20.34
N LEU A 258 18.14 -7.85 -19.99
CA LEU A 258 17.15 -7.23 -20.88
C LEU A 258 17.54 -5.77 -21.14
N PRO A 259 18.02 -5.42 -22.34
CA PRO A 259 18.24 -4.04 -22.74
C PRO A 259 16.95 -3.21 -22.65
N GLU A 260 17.08 -1.90 -22.59
CA GLU A 260 15.93 -0.99 -22.46
C GLU A 260 14.90 -1.16 -23.58
N THR A 261 15.37 -1.40 -24.80
CA THR A 261 14.51 -1.69 -25.97
C THR A 261 13.62 -2.90 -25.70
N ASP A 262 14.21 -4.02 -25.26
CA ASP A 262 13.50 -5.26 -25.01
C ASP A 262 12.57 -5.14 -23.78
N ARG A 263 13.00 -4.41 -22.76
CA ARG A 263 12.15 -4.08 -21.58
C ARG A 263 10.90 -3.31 -21.99
N ASN A 264 11.03 -2.32 -22.89
CA ASN A 264 9.89 -1.54 -23.38
C ASN A 264 8.93 -2.40 -24.22
N VAL A 265 9.47 -3.26 -25.09
CA VAL A 265 8.67 -4.23 -25.85
C VAL A 265 7.92 -5.17 -24.91
N LEU A 266 8.63 -5.77 -23.95
CA LEU A 266 8.03 -6.68 -22.97
C LEU A 266 6.98 -5.99 -22.10
N LYS A 267 7.24 -4.77 -21.65
CA LYS A 267 6.28 -3.98 -20.87
C LYS A 267 4.97 -3.73 -21.64
N ASN A 268 5.07 -3.38 -22.91
CA ASN A 268 3.91 -3.16 -23.77
C ASN A 268 3.14 -4.47 -23.98
N PHE A 269 3.83 -5.56 -24.28
CA PHE A 269 3.23 -6.88 -24.44
C PHE A 269 2.48 -7.33 -23.19
N LEU A 270 3.13 -7.25 -22.01
CA LEU A 270 2.54 -7.62 -20.72
C LEU A 270 1.34 -6.74 -20.34
N GLY A 271 1.32 -5.48 -20.78
CA GLY A 271 0.17 -4.58 -20.61
C GLY A 271 -1.08 -5.00 -21.39
N LEU A 272 -0.92 -5.81 -22.44
CA LEU A 272 -2.01 -6.31 -23.28
C LEU A 272 -2.52 -7.68 -22.85
N VAL A 273 -1.89 -8.34 -21.89
CA VAL A 273 -2.31 -9.68 -21.41
C VAL A 273 -3.69 -9.60 -20.77
N GLU A 274 -4.60 -10.41 -21.29
CA GLU A 274 -5.98 -10.48 -20.82
C GLU A 274 -6.10 -11.32 -19.54
N LYS A 275 -6.05 -10.66 -18.40
CA LYS A 275 -6.14 -11.30 -17.06
C LYS A 275 -7.39 -12.16 -16.86
N LYS A 276 -8.46 -11.88 -17.62
CA LYS A 276 -9.70 -12.69 -17.59
C LYS A 276 -9.51 -14.08 -18.17
N ILE A 277 -8.56 -14.26 -19.11
CA ILE A 277 -8.27 -15.55 -19.75
C ILE A 277 -7.20 -16.27 -18.95
N SER A 278 -6.08 -15.63 -18.66
CA SER A 278 -5.02 -16.16 -17.83
C SER A 278 -4.13 -15.04 -17.28
N GLU A 279 -3.70 -15.17 -16.04
CA GLU A 279 -2.71 -14.27 -15.43
C GLU A 279 -1.28 -14.66 -15.80
N HIS A 280 -1.06 -15.79 -16.48
CA HIS A 280 0.25 -16.37 -16.73
C HIS A 280 0.69 -16.19 -18.17
N VAL A 281 1.98 -16.05 -18.34
CA VAL A 281 2.69 -16.10 -19.62
C VAL A 281 3.75 -17.19 -19.57
N GLU A 282 3.98 -17.84 -20.70
CA GLU A 282 5.04 -18.81 -20.89
C GLU A 282 6.31 -18.09 -21.33
N LEU A 283 7.40 -18.32 -20.60
CA LEU A 283 8.74 -17.85 -20.93
C LEU A 283 9.55 -19.02 -21.49
N THR A 284 10.02 -18.92 -22.71
CA THR A 284 11.01 -19.84 -23.27
C THR A 284 12.34 -19.11 -23.43
N VAL A 285 13.33 -19.54 -22.66
CA VAL A 285 14.70 -19.01 -22.71
C VAL A 285 15.49 -19.83 -23.71
N GLU A 286 15.98 -19.19 -24.77
CA GLU A 286 16.86 -19.76 -25.78
C GLU A 286 18.27 -19.15 -25.64
N ALA A 287 19.28 -19.73 -26.29
CA ALA A 287 20.66 -19.26 -26.14
C ALA A 287 20.89 -17.80 -26.58
N SER A 288 20.06 -17.27 -27.47
CA SER A 288 20.25 -15.93 -28.06
C SER A 288 19.01 -15.02 -27.93
N ARG A 289 17.95 -15.46 -27.29
CA ARG A 289 16.72 -14.67 -27.18
C ARG A 289 15.80 -15.20 -26.08
N LEU A 290 14.84 -14.37 -25.69
CA LEU A 290 13.74 -14.73 -24.81
C LEU A 290 12.42 -14.67 -25.61
N LYS A 291 11.67 -15.77 -25.64
CA LYS A 291 10.33 -15.85 -26.21
C LYS A 291 9.29 -15.77 -25.09
N VAL A 292 8.27 -14.95 -25.24
CA VAL A 292 7.16 -14.82 -24.28
C VAL A 292 5.84 -15.04 -25.01
N VAL A 293 5.02 -15.95 -24.49
CA VAL A 293 3.72 -16.32 -25.07
C VAL A 293 2.63 -16.13 -24.03
N ASP A 294 1.53 -15.49 -24.40
CA ASP A 294 0.35 -15.40 -23.53
C ASP A 294 -0.65 -16.56 -23.80
N ALA A 295 -1.67 -16.65 -22.96
CA ALA A 295 -2.69 -17.70 -23.06
C ALA A 295 -3.54 -17.65 -24.35
N THR A 296 -3.49 -16.54 -25.09
CA THR A 296 -4.19 -16.39 -26.40
C THR A 296 -3.32 -16.79 -27.57
N GLY A 297 -2.05 -17.18 -27.30
CA GLY A 297 -1.08 -17.55 -28.34
C GLY A 297 -0.32 -16.35 -28.93
N ARG A 298 -0.54 -15.10 -28.44
CA ARG A 298 0.27 -13.97 -28.86
C ARG A 298 1.69 -14.17 -28.38
N THR A 299 2.63 -13.92 -29.26
CA THR A 299 4.04 -14.19 -29.02
C THR A 299 4.87 -12.94 -29.23
N VAL A 300 5.82 -12.70 -28.36
CA VAL A 300 6.87 -11.69 -28.53
C VAL A 300 8.25 -12.32 -28.39
N TYR A 301 9.17 -11.87 -29.21
CA TYR A 301 10.59 -12.27 -29.18
C TYR A 301 11.43 -11.08 -28.76
N LEU A 302 12.24 -11.27 -27.73
CA LEU A 302 13.22 -10.32 -27.24
C LEU A 302 14.59 -10.74 -27.75
N ASN A 303 14.97 -10.21 -28.91
CA ASN A 303 16.13 -10.67 -29.65
C ASN A 303 17.46 -10.03 -29.20
N ASN A 304 17.41 -8.98 -28.36
CA ASN A 304 18.59 -8.35 -27.81
C ASN A 304 18.88 -8.81 -26.37
N ALA A 305 18.10 -9.78 -25.86
CA ALA A 305 18.31 -10.35 -24.55
C ALA A 305 19.63 -11.15 -24.50
N GLU A 306 20.48 -10.82 -23.54
CA GLU A 306 21.72 -11.58 -23.30
C GLU A 306 21.46 -12.69 -22.29
N VAL A 307 21.61 -13.94 -22.72
CA VAL A 307 21.41 -15.13 -21.87
C VAL A 307 22.77 -15.71 -21.49
N LYS A 308 22.98 -15.93 -20.19
CA LYS A 308 24.21 -16.52 -19.65
C LYS A 308 23.89 -17.69 -18.72
N GLY A 309 24.49 -18.85 -19.01
CA GLY A 309 24.33 -20.07 -18.20
C GLY A 309 23.04 -20.81 -18.47
N GLY A 310 22.79 -21.84 -17.66
CA GLY A 310 21.60 -22.67 -17.69
C GLY A 310 21.61 -23.80 -18.71
N LEU A 311 20.64 -24.71 -18.55
CA LEU A 311 20.32 -25.77 -19.52
C LEU A 311 19.26 -25.25 -20.48
N LEU A 312 19.65 -24.96 -21.72
CA LEU A 312 18.80 -24.30 -22.71
C LEU A 312 18.46 -25.28 -23.87
N PRO A 313 17.26 -25.18 -24.48
CA PRO A 313 16.18 -24.24 -24.13
C PRO A 313 15.46 -24.62 -22.84
N CYS A 314 14.97 -23.61 -22.09
CA CYS A 314 14.22 -23.80 -20.86
C CYS A 314 12.90 -23.04 -20.93
N THR A 315 11.79 -23.70 -20.58
CA THR A 315 10.45 -23.08 -20.55
C THR A 315 9.90 -23.06 -19.14
N THR A 316 9.34 -21.94 -18.72
CA THR A 316 8.67 -21.78 -17.42
C THR A 316 7.45 -20.88 -17.58
N ASN A 317 6.48 -21.03 -16.69
CA ASN A 317 5.31 -20.14 -16.61
C ASN A 317 5.47 -19.16 -15.46
N VAL A 318 5.10 -17.90 -15.70
CA VAL A 318 5.19 -16.82 -14.72
C VAL A 318 3.95 -15.94 -14.79
N LYS A 319 3.50 -15.40 -13.67
CA LYS A 319 2.46 -14.36 -13.69
C LYS A 319 2.94 -13.13 -14.44
N ALA A 320 2.17 -12.69 -15.45
CA ALA A 320 2.49 -11.51 -16.26
C ALA A 320 2.70 -10.25 -15.40
N ASP A 321 1.91 -10.10 -14.33
CA ASP A 321 2.02 -8.98 -13.40
C ASP A 321 3.37 -8.94 -12.66
N PHE A 322 3.97 -10.10 -12.36
CA PHE A 322 5.28 -10.16 -11.68
C PHE A 322 6.40 -9.66 -12.61
N LEU A 323 6.41 -10.09 -13.87
CA LEU A 323 7.35 -9.59 -14.86
C LEU A 323 7.16 -8.09 -15.11
N LEU A 324 5.90 -7.65 -15.21
CA LEU A 324 5.59 -6.23 -15.40
C LEU A 324 6.07 -5.39 -14.22
N LYS A 325 5.94 -5.89 -12.98
CA LYS A 325 6.48 -5.24 -11.78
C LYS A 325 7.99 -5.19 -11.79
N ALA A 326 8.68 -6.30 -12.15
CA ALA A 326 10.13 -6.32 -12.26
C ALA A 326 10.65 -5.19 -13.16
N ILE A 327 10.05 -5.01 -14.35
CA ILE A 327 10.41 -3.95 -15.30
C ILE A 327 10.08 -2.56 -14.74
N LYS A 328 8.89 -2.38 -14.13
CA LYS A 328 8.46 -1.10 -13.53
C LYS A 328 9.34 -0.66 -12.37
N PHE A 329 9.91 -1.60 -11.62
CA PHE A 329 10.85 -1.33 -10.53
C PHE A 329 12.27 -0.98 -11.03
N GLY A 330 12.47 -1.03 -12.35
CA GLY A 330 13.73 -0.67 -12.99
C GLY A 330 14.74 -1.81 -13.08
N HIS A 331 14.31 -3.05 -12.83
CA HIS A 331 15.20 -4.20 -12.97
C HIS A 331 15.40 -4.55 -14.46
N ASP A 332 16.65 -4.90 -14.80
CA ASP A 332 17.05 -5.22 -16.16
C ASP A 332 17.57 -6.66 -16.32
N THR A 333 17.79 -7.35 -15.24
CA THR A 333 18.34 -8.71 -15.25
C THR A 333 17.40 -9.66 -14.50
N LEU A 334 17.00 -10.74 -15.16
CA LEU A 334 16.24 -11.83 -14.55
C LEU A 334 17.19 -13.01 -14.29
N ARG A 335 17.16 -13.57 -13.08
CA ARG A 335 17.93 -14.76 -12.71
C ARG A 335 16.97 -15.87 -12.32
N MET A 336 17.20 -17.07 -12.83
CA MET A 336 16.35 -18.22 -12.60
C MET A 336 17.17 -19.53 -12.55
N SER A 337 16.55 -20.59 -12.03
CA SER A 337 17.06 -21.94 -12.18
C SER A 337 16.49 -22.56 -13.45
N THR A 338 17.32 -23.24 -14.23
CA THR A 338 16.86 -24.06 -15.35
C THR A 338 16.64 -25.52 -14.94
N ARG A 339 17.00 -25.90 -13.73
CA ARG A 339 16.94 -27.26 -13.17
C ARG A 339 15.75 -27.46 -12.24
N ASP A 340 15.55 -26.49 -11.35
CA ASP A 340 14.60 -26.58 -10.26
C ASP A 340 13.48 -25.54 -10.40
N ASP A 341 12.29 -25.86 -9.87
CA ASP A 341 11.20 -24.91 -9.69
C ASP A 341 11.46 -24.05 -8.45
N CYS A 342 12.39 -23.11 -8.54
CA CYS A 342 12.63 -22.13 -7.48
C CYS A 342 12.15 -20.74 -7.87
N ALA A 343 12.13 -19.82 -6.90
CA ALA A 343 11.81 -18.44 -7.15
C ALA A 343 12.81 -17.80 -8.12
N MET A 344 12.33 -16.87 -8.94
CA MET A 344 13.15 -16.03 -9.82
C MET A 344 13.50 -14.74 -9.09
N ILE A 345 14.66 -14.16 -9.42
CA ILE A 345 15.09 -12.86 -8.91
C ILE A 345 15.30 -11.89 -10.07
N ALA A 346 14.69 -10.71 -9.96
CA ALA A 346 14.99 -9.58 -10.84
C ALA A 346 15.94 -8.61 -10.11
N THR A 347 17.01 -8.19 -10.80
CA THR A 347 18.07 -7.32 -10.31
C THR A 347 18.43 -6.24 -11.33
N GLY A 348 19.44 -5.38 -11.05
CA GLY A 348 19.89 -4.31 -11.94
C GLY A 348 19.27 -2.94 -11.64
N GLY A 349 18.18 -2.90 -10.84
CA GLY A 349 17.62 -1.68 -10.30
C GLY A 349 18.07 -1.44 -8.85
N ALA A 350 17.32 -0.60 -8.13
CA ALA A 350 17.50 -0.46 -6.70
C ALA A 350 16.99 -1.70 -5.97
N GLY A 351 17.90 -2.46 -5.34
CA GLY A 351 17.55 -3.69 -4.63
C GLY A 351 17.26 -4.87 -5.56
N PHE A 352 16.34 -5.74 -5.11
CA PHE A 352 15.94 -6.91 -5.87
C PHE A 352 14.44 -7.22 -5.68
N TYR A 353 13.90 -7.96 -6.63
CA TYR A 353 12.52 -8.40 -6.62
C TYR A 353 12.47 -9.91 -6.85
N VAL A 354 11.91 -10.64 -5.88
CA VAL A 354 11.75 -12.11 -5.92
C VAL A 354 10.31 -12.45 -6.21
N PHE A 355 10.07 -13.41 -7.09
CA PHE A 355 8.73 -13.89 -7.40
C PHE A 355 8.75 -15.37 -7.80
N MET A 356 7.65 -16.06 -7.51
CA MET A 356 7.53 -17.47 -7.82
C MET A 356 7.22 -17.68 -9.31
N GLY A 357 7.94 -18.61 -9.93
CA GLY A 357 7.50 -19.25 -11.17
C GLY A 357 6.34 -20.22 -10.89
N CYS A 358 5.60 -20.60 -11.92
CA CYS A 358 4.64 -21.70 -11.83
C CYS A 358 5.36 -23.01 -12.08
N VAL A 359 4.85 -24.09 -11.47
CA VAL A 359 5.39 -25.44 -11.66
C VAL A 359 5.48 -25.76 -13.14
N ARG A 360 6.65 -26.21 -13.59
CA ARG A 360 6.87 -26.66 -14.96
C ARG A 360 5.96 -27.86 -15.21
N LYS A 361 5.19 -27.88 -16.28
CA LYS A 361 4.66 -29.13 -16.80
C LYS A 361 5.89 -29.96 -17.25
N LYS A 362 6.16 -31.07 -16.55
CA LYS A 362 7.10 -32.06 -17.10
C LYS A 362 6.65 -32.33 -18.52
N ALA A 363 7.55 -32.12 -19.49
CA ALA A 363 7.32 -32.63 -20.85
C ALA A 363 6.91 -34.09 -20.68
N ALA A 364 5.76 -34.47 -21.24
CA ALA A 364 5.41 -35.88 -21.31
C ALA A 364 6.62 -36.58 -21.94
N GLU A 365 7.22 -37.52 -21.22
CA GLU A 365 8.21 -38.40 -21.81
C GLU A 365 7.59 -38.95 -23.10
N PRO A 366 8.30 -38.91 -24.26
CA PRO A 366 7.75 -39.49 -25.46
C PRO A 366 7.42 -40.94 -25.14
N ASP A 367 6.14 -41.32 -25.33
CA ASP A 367 5.73 -42.72 -25.25
C ASP A 367 6.69 -43.51 -26.16
N VAL A 368 7.61 -44.20 -25.49
CA VAL A 368 8.40 -45.25 -26.17
C VAL A 368 7.37 -46.29 -26.52
N ALA A 369 6.94 -46.27 -27.78
CA ALA A 369 6.14 -47.34 -28.35
C ALA A 369 6.88 -48.64 -28.11
N VAL A 370 6.49 -49.37 -27.07
CA VAL A 370 6.90 -50.76 -26.89
C VAL A 370 6.16 -51.52 -28.01
N GLU A 371 6.90 -51.90 -29.04
CA GLU A 371 6.46 -52.89 -30.01
C GLU A 371 6.04 -54.14 -29.23
N ALA A 372 4.72 -54.34 -29.19
CA ALA A 372 4.14 -55.55 -28.61
C ALA A 372 4.48 -56.72 -29.55
N GLU A 373 5.48 -57.51 -29.15
CA GLU A 373 5.64 -58.88 -29.67
C GLU A 373 4.35 -59.66 -29.47
N ALA A 374 3.84 -60.21 -30.55
CA ALA A 374 2.63 -61.05 -30.61
C ALA A 374 2.86 -62.34 -29.79
N ILE A 375 2.10 -62.51 -28.73
CA ILE A 375 1.96 -63.77 -27.99
C ILE A 375 0.78 -64.55 -28.64
N PRO A 376 0.95 -65.82 -28.99
CA PRO A 376 -0.11 -66.62 -29.63
C PRO A 376 -1.23 -66.99 -28.68
N GLN A 377 -2.45 -66.95 -29.17
CA GLN A 377 -3.68 -67.33 -28.45
C GLN A 377 -3.70 -68.83 -28.14
N PRO A 378 -4.19 -69.29 -27.00
CA PRO A 378 -4.73 -70.65 -26.79
C PRO A 378 -6.24 -70.66 -26.93
N GLU A 379 -6.68 -71.81 -27.48
CA GLU A 379 -8.01 -72.19 -27.87
C GLU A 379 -9.13 -72.14 -26.84
N GLU A 380 -10.32 -71.91 -27.36
CA GLU A 380 -11.61 -71.99 -26.66
C GLU A 380 -11.81 -73.32 -25.93
N GLN A 381 -12.30 -73.27 -24.70
CA GLN A 381 -13.15 -74.32 -24.13
C GLN A 381 -14.36 -73.70 -23.41
N ASP A 382 -15.46 -74.08 -24.00
CA ASP A 382 -16.85 -73.89 -23.67
C ASP A 382 -17.19 -74.53 -22.30
N VAL A 383 -17.75 -73.79 -21.32
CA VAL A 383 -18.57 -74.39 -20.25
C VAL A 383 -19.67 -73.38 -19.84
N THR A 384 -20.86 -73.88 -20.07
CA THR A 384 -22.21 -73.43 -19.77
C THR A 384 -22.47 -72.85 -18.36
N ALA A 385 -23.26 -71.77 -18.38
CA ALA A 385 -24.41 -71.40 -17.52
C ALA A 385 -24.38 -71.63 -15.99
N THR A 386 -24.65 -70.58 -15.24
CA THR A 386 -25.83 -70.52 -14.35
C THR A 386 -26.09 -69.10 -13.88
N ALA A 387 -27.28 -68.63 -14.15
CA ALA A 387 -27.84 -67.38 -13.65
C ALA A 387 -28.23 -67.50 -12.17
N VAL A 388 -27.91 -66.50 -11.38
CA VAL A 388 -28.67 -66.14 -10.18
C VAL A 388 -28.80 -64.62 -10.08
N ALA A 389 -30.05 -64.19 -10.18
CA ALA A 389 -30.49 -62.86 -9.87
C ALA A 389 -30.56 -62.62 -8.37
N THR A 390 -30.15 -61.47 -7.89
CA THR A 390 -30.76 -60.84 -6.69
C THR A 390 -30.45 -59.34 -6.64
N ALA A 391 -31.49 -58.60 -6.89
CA ALA A 391 -32.12 -57.60 -6.01
C ALA A 391 -31.30 -56.30 -5.70
N SER A 392 -31.74 -55.28 -6.35
CA SER A 392 -31.66 -53.87 -6.01
C SER A 392 -32.21 -53.56 -4.61
N SER A 393 -31.54 -52.65 -3.87
CA SER A 393 -32.15 -51.86 -2.80
C SER A 393 -31.59 -50.43 -2.79
N PRO A 394 -32.43 -49.45 -2.46
CA PRO A 394 -32.21 -48.06 -2.83
C PRO A 394 -31.52 -47.21 -1.74
N ILE A 395 -30.91 -46.13 -2.21
CA ILE A 395 -30.32 -45.07 -1.42
C ILE A 395 -31.38 -44.27 -0.67
N PRO A 396 -31.22 -43.96 0.63
CA PRO A 396 -32.12 -43.05 1.33
C PRO A 396 -31.64 -41.59 1.16
N GLN A 397 -32.60 -40.73 0.79
CA GLN A 397 -32.51 -39.27 0.89
C GLN A 397 -32.68 -38.85 2.36
N PRO A 398 -32.03 -37.81 2.87
CA PRO A 398 -32.37 -37.21 4.16
C PRO A 398 -33.47 -36.15 4.00
N ALA A 399 -34.39 -36.25 4.95
CA ALA A 399 -35.56 -35.43 5.13
C ALA A 399 -35.24 -33.99 5.54
N LYS A 400 -36.13 -33.09 5.12
CA LYS A 400 -36.27 -31.73 5.62
C LYS A 400 -36.83 -31.73 7.04
N GLU A 401 -36.24 -31.01 7.94
CA GLU A 401 -36.90 -30.53 9.16
C GLU A 401 -36.78 -29.03 9.28
N GLU A 402 -37.91 -28.37 9.19
CA GLU A 402 -38.17 -27.04 9.68
C GLU A 402 -38.29 -27.06 11.20
N THR A 403 -37.55 -26.20 11.89
CA THR A 403 -38.03 -25.64 13.18
C THR A 403 -37.30 -24.30 13.45
N THR A 404 -38.06 -23.25 13.41
CA THR A 404 -37.81 -21.95 14.01
C THR A 404 -37.91 -22.02 15.52
N PRO A 405 -37.07 -21.31 16.27
CA PRO A 405 -37.41 -20.85 17.61
C PRO A 405 -37.46 -19.31 17.70
N LYS A 406 -38.57 -18.91 18.19
CA LYS A 406 -39.08 -17.69 18.79
C LYS A 406 -38.05 -16.91 19.63
N ALA A 407 -37.97 -15.58 19.38
CA ALA A 407 -37.27 -14.60 20.20
C ALA A 407 -37.91 -14.39 21.57
N PRO A 408 -37.18 -14.12 22.64
CA PRO A 408 -37.72 -13.62 23.89
C PRO A 408 -37.75 -12.10 23.94
N GLN A 409 -38.87 -11.59 24.40
CA GLN A 409 -39.15 -10.19 24.69
C GLN A 409 -38.31 -9.71 25.89
N ALA A 410 -37.74 -8.50 25.75
CA ALA A 410 -37.13 -7.77 26.84
C ALA A 410 -38.18 -6.98 27.66
N GLN A 411 -38.14 -7.13 28.96
CA GLN A 411 -38.80 -6.26 29.92
C GLN A 411 -37.93 -5.09 30.36
N PRO A 412 -38.46 -3.92 30.73
CA PRO A 412 -37.70 -2.73 31.07
C PRO A 412 -37.22 -2.74 32.52
N ALA A 413 -35.97 -2.42 32.76
CA ALA A 413 -35.41 -2.25 34.09
C ALA A 413 -35.34 -0.78 34.51
N ALA A 414 -35.58 -0.60 35.79
CA ALA A 414 -35.75 0.62 36.55
C ALA A 414 -34.52 1.57 36.59
N SER A 415 -34.83 2.86 36.76
CA SER A 415 -33.90 3.93 37.12
C SER A 415 -33.27 3.71 38.50
N PRO A 416 -32.02 4.09 38.70
CA PRO A 416 -31.51 4.38 40.04
C PRO A 416 -31.30 5.88 40.28
N ALA A 417 -31.47 6.18 41.55
CA ALA A 417 -31.51 7.50 42.18
C ALA A 417 -30.11 8.12 42.40
N ASN A 418 -30.16 9.48 42.46
CA ASN A 418 -29.33 10.40 43.27
C ASN A 418 -27.88 10.11 43.51
N VAL A 419 -27.01 10.97 42.94
CA VAL A 419 -25.65 11.26 43.44
C VAL A 419 -25.54 12.78 43.67
N PRO A 420 -24.92 13.25 44.79
CA PRO A 420 -24.92 14.65 45.16
C PRO A 420 -23.86 15.48 44.44
N GLN A 421 -24.25 16.72 44.15
CA GLN A 421 -23.43 17.77 43.57
C GLN A 421 -22.35 18.20 44.58
N THR A 422 -21.07 18.13 44.16
CA THR A 422 -19.98 18.84 44.80
C THR A 422 -19.44 19.93 43.88
N THR A 423 -19.51 21.16 44.36
CA THR A 423 -19.01 22.39 43.74
C THR A 423 -17.51 22.38 43.61
N PRO A 424 -16.90 22.84 42.50
CA PRO A 424 -15.45 23.00 42.40
C PRO A 424 -14.97 24.36 42.95
N LYS A 425 -13.99 24.30 43.80
CA LYS A 425 -13.22 25.45 44.30
C LYS A 425 -12.36 26.04 43.18
N THR A 426 -12.48 27.32 42.95
CA THR A 426 -11.64 28.18 42.15
C THR A 426 -10.17 28.12 42.60
N ARG A 427 -9.26 27.66 41.72
CA ARG A 427 -7.83 27.84 41.88
C ARG A 427 -7.31 28.71 40.74
N LYS A 428 -6.85 29.90 41.09
CA LYS A 428 -6.09 30.81 40.22
C LYS A 428 -4.74 30.15 39.94
N GLU A 429 -4.42 29.88 38.67
CA GLU A 429 -3.06 29.62 38.24
C GLU A 429 -2.63 30.61 37.17
N THR A 430 -1.52 31.23 37.46
CA THR A 430 -0.79 32.24 36.69
C THR A 430 -0.26 31.66 35.39
N SER A 431 -0.63 32.33 34.31
CA SER A 431 -0.10 32.10 32.95
C SER A 431 1.39 32.43 32.91
N THR A 432 2.21 31.42 32.59
CA THR A 432 3.59 31.65 32.16
C THR A 432 3.66 31.16 30.69
N MET A 433 3.61 32.14 29.78
CA MET A 433 3.98 31.89 28.38
C MET A 433 5.47 31.58 28.32
N GLN A 434 5.83 30.36 27.95
CA GLN A 434 7.18 30.02 27.55
C GLN A 434 7.29 29.90 26.02
N ASN A 435 8.23 30.69 25.51
CA ASN A 435 8.67 30.78 24.13
C ASN A 435 8.93 29.43 23.50
N ILE A 436 8.30 29.19 22.34
CA ILE A 436 8.67 28.12 21.41
C ILE A 436 9.98 28.56 20.74
N ALA A 437 11.08 27.94 21.11
CA ALA A 437 12.38 28.15 20.49
C ALA A 437 12.36 27.62 19.03
N MET A 438 12.74 28.51 18.11
CA MET A 438 13.04 28.16 16.72
C MET A 438 14.13 27.09 16.67
N ILE A 439 13.87 26.00 15.93
CA ILE A 439 14.90 25.04 15.54
C ILE A 439 15.80 25.72 14.51
N PRO A 440 17.13 25.72 14.66
CA PRO A 440 18.04 26.39 13.73
C PRO A 440 18.00 25.71 12.35
N ARG A 441 17.92 26.53 11.30
CA ARG A 441 18.13 26.09 9.92
C ARG A 441 19.60 25.64 9.77
N LEU A 442 19.81 24.40 9.32
CA LEU A 442 21.10 23.97 8.86
C LEU A 442 21.45 24.69 7.55
N PRO A 443 22.72 25.11 7.35
CA PRO A 443 23.16 25.72 6.10
C PRO A 443 23.07 24.69 4.97
N ALA A 444 22.63 25.17 3.81
CA ALA A 444 22.67 24.41 2.58
C ALA A 444 24.12 24.12 2.16
N PRO A 445 24.36 22.98 1.47
CA PRO A 445 25.67 22.68 0.92
C PRO A 445 26.09 23.63 -0.19
#